data_fcdbca22f55a8b4a2fa751e70ea9d489
#
_entry.id   fcdbca22f55a8b4a2fa751e70ea9d489
#
_cell.length_a   1.000
_cell.length_b   1.000
_cell.length_c   1.000
_cell.angle_alpha   90.00
_cell.angle_beta   90.00
_cell.angle_gamma   90.00
#
_symmetry.space_group_name_H-M   'P 1'
#
loop_
_entity.id
_entity.type
_entity.pdbx_description
1 polymer ?
#
loop_
_entity_poly.entity_id
_entity_poly.type
_entity_poly.pdbx_seq_one_letter_code
_entity_poly.pdbx_strand_id
1 'polypeptide(L)'
;MKGMMKVKKSIKNMIAGALSLTLAFSAINCFAEKSNDAESTSAPKSNTTVYNGDSITPDISVMDSGVQLVKGTDYDLTYEDNVNVGTATITATFKGNYSGIRKINFNIIAKTLSTDDVTFTTIDDLTYTGSPLTPEPTIKFGETVLEKDKDYTLSYEDNTDVGTGKVKVTFTGNYTGTAETDFEIIPDILTQDKVKIANIDNKTFTGSEITPEPEVKYGSVVLVKDKDYEFTYKNNINVGTADITITFKGNYGGNAATTFEVVPDVLSQEKVNFSTIENKTYTGKEIKPEPTITYNSVTLEKDKDYTLSYENNVNVGQATVKVTFIGNYSGDASTAFEIISRVITDDDTTIVVSPIADQTYTGKEIKPEPVITDTTR
;
A
#
# COMPACT_ATOMS: atom_id res chain seq x y z
N MET A 1 -7.27 -18.47 -30.32
CA MET A 1 -6.03 -19.16 -30.75
C MET A 1 -5.22 -19.51 -29.51
N LYS A 2 -4.99 -20.80 -29.36
CA LYS A 2 -4.32 -21.45 -28.23
C LYS A 2 -2.83 -21.14 -28.25
N GLY A 3 -2.27 -20.73 -27.10
CA GLY A 3 -0.84 -20.68 -26.85
C GLY A 3 -0.53 -21.35 -25.52
N MET A 4 -0.37 -22.67 -25.55
CA MET A 4 0.05 -23.49 -24.41
C MET A 4 1.53 -23.25 -24.13
N MET A 5 1.86 -22.72 -22.96
CA MET A 5 3.21 -22.69 -22.44
C MET A 5 3.54 -24.03 -21.77
N LYS A 6 4.49 -24.76 -22.35
CA LYS A 6 5.00 -26.03 -21.83
C LYS A 6 5.92 -25.76 -20.62
N VAL A 7 5.52 -26.26 -19.46
CA VAL A 7 6.39 -26.43 -18.29
C VAL A 7 7.29 -27.63 -18.55
N LYS A 8 8.59 -27.39 -18.71
CA LYS A 8 9.63 -28.44 -18.70
C LYS A 8 9.97 -28.79 -17.24
N LYS A 9 9.43 -29.91 -16.79
CA LYS A 9 9.90 -30.61 -15.58
C LYS A 9 11.23 -31.28 -15.90
N SER A 10 12.34 -30.77 -15.35
CA SER A 10 13.62 -31.45 -15.37
C SER A 10 13.75 -32.28 -14.10
N ILE A 11 13.56 -33.58 -14.22
CA ILE A 11 13.87 -34.56 -13.17
C ILE A 11 15.38 -34.81 -13.28
N LYS A 12 16.17 -34.26 -12.34
CA LYS A 12 17.55 -34.70 -12.14
C LYS A 12 17.54 -35.81 -11.10
N ASN A 13 17.95 -36.99 -11.57
CA ASN A 13 18.18 -38.16 -10.76
C ASN A 13 19.16 -37.86 -9.62
N MET A 14 18.71 -38.04 -8.39
CA MET A 14 19.57 -38.18 -7.23
C MET A 14 20.31 -39.52 -7.33
N ILE A 15 21.58 -39.47 -7.60
CA ILE A 15 22.50 -40.57 -7.29
C ILE A 15 23.09 -40.22 -5.92
N ALA A 16 22.60 -40.91 -4.88
CA ALA A 16 23.25 -40.93 -3.60
C ALA A 16 24.57 -41.70 -3.72
N GLY A 17 25.63 -40.95 -4.03
CA GLY A 17 26.99 -41.43 -3.91
C GLY A 17 27.53 -41.00 -2.56
N ALA A 18 27.50 -41.88 -1.57
CA ALA A 18 28.32 -41.75 -0.37
C ALA A 18 29.78 -41.78 -0.83
N LEU A 19 30.37 -40.60 -1.07
CA LEU A 19 31.79 -40.45 -1.31
C LEU A 19 32.47 -40.56 0.08
N SER A 20 32.79 -41.79 0.47
CA SER A 20 33.73 -42.04 1.55
C SER A 20 35.09 -41.45 1.14
N LEU A 21 35.34 -40.21 1.52
CA LEU A 21 36.65 -39.59 1.40
C LEU A 21 37.54 -40.17 2.52
N THR A 22 38.12 -41.33 2.28
CA THR A 22 39.24 -41.81 3.04
C THR A 22 40.41 -40.88 2.80
N LEU A 23 40.57 -39.85 3.62
CA LEU A 23 41.77 -39.05 3.73
C LEU A 23 42.87 -40.00 4.29
N ALA A 24 43.70 -40.52 3.39
CA ALA A 24 44.92 -41.18 3.78
C ALA A 24 45.83 -40.13 4.43
N PHE A 25 45.84 -40.10 5.76
CA PHE A 25 46.92 -39.43 6.49
C PHE A 25 48.22 -40.09 6.11
N SER A 26 49.08 -39.35 5.39
CA SER A 26 50.46 -39.80 5.24
C SER A 26 51.09 -39.80 6.64
N ALA A 27 51.62 -40.97 7.02
CA ALA A 27 52.22 -41.24 8.31
C ALA A 27 53.08 -40.08 8.84
N ILE A 28 52.75 -39.60 10.01
CA ILE A 28 53.60 -38.67 10.76
C ILE A 28 54.74 -39.50 11.32
N ASN A 29 55.95 -39.34 10.82
CA ASN A 29 57.12 -39.99 11.33
C ASN A 29 57.51 -39.32 12.66
N CYS A 30 57.31 -40.03 13.77
CA CYS A 30 57.80 -39.65 15.10
C CYS A 30 59.06 -40.47 15.41
N PHE A 31 60.20 -39.81 15.59
CA PHE A 31 61.46 -40.47 16.00
C PHE A 31 61.52 -40.54 17.51
N ALA A 32 61.80 -41.74 18.02
CA ALA A 32 62.19 -41.91 19.42
C ALA A 32 63.68 -41.47 19.54
N GLU A 33 63.99 -40.40 20.29
CA GLU A 33 65.36 -39.96 20.53
C GLU A 33 66.09 -40.86 21.54
N LYS A 34 67.15 -41.50 21.03
CA LYS A 34 68.34 -41.77 21.85
C LYS A 34 69.22 -40.52 21.73
N SER A 35 69.59 -39.93 22.84
CA SER A 35 70.39 -38.70 22.92
C SER A 35 71.59 -38.69 21.95
N ASN A 36 71.74 -37.56 21.27
CA ASN A 36 72.83 -36.93 20.54
C ASN A 36 72.76 -36.96 19.03
N ASP A 37 72.64 -35.71 18.55
CA ASP A 37 73.09 -35.11 17.30
C ASP A 37 72.71 -35.77 15.97
N ALA A 38 71.84 -35.03 15.24
CA ALA A 38 72.05 -34.47 13.92
C ALA A 38 70.71 -34.16 13.21
N GLU A 39 70.67 -32.99 12.65
CA GLU A 39 69.64 -32.44 11.83
C GLU A 39 69.07 -33.34 10.72
N SER A 40 67.79 -33.48 10.69
CA SER A 40 67.05 -33.64 9.43
C SER A 40 65.75 -32.86 9.47
N THR A 41 65.78 -31.66 8.95
CA THR A 41 64.62 -30.81 8.70
C THR A 41 63.85 -31.34 7.49
N SER A 42 62.79 -32.11 7.74
CA SER A 42 61.68 -32.16 6.82
C SER A 42 60.50 -31.47 7.53
N ALA A 43 60.07 -30.33 6.95
CA ALA A 43 58.92 -29.62 7.45
C ALA A 43 57.73 -30.56 7.56
N PRO A 44 56.99 -30.57 8.70
CA PRO A 44 55.83 -31.42 8.85
C PRO A 44 54.79 -31.03 7.80
N LYS A 45 54.29 -32.00 7.02
CA LYS A 45 53.06 -31.83 6.24
C LYS A 45 52.00 -31.35 7.22
N SER A 46 51.24 -30.32 6.81
CA SER A 46 50.17 -29.69 7.60
C SER A 46 49.31 -30.76 8.29
N ASN A 47 49.45 -30.88 9.63
CA ASN A 47 48.66 -31.80 10.46
C ASN A 47 47.28 -31.16 10.72
N THR A 48 46.51 -30.92 9.65
CA THR A 48 45.22 -30.26 9.73
C THR A 48 44.13 -31.20 9.23
N THR A 49 43.06 -31.32 9.97
CA THR A 49 41.86 -32.05 9.56
C THR A 49 40.62 -31.19 9.74
N VAL A 50 39.58 -31.48 8.98
CA VAL A 50 38.32 -30.76 9.03
C VAL A 50 37.41 -31.40 10.06
N TYR A 51 36.73 -30.58 10.87
CA TYR A 51 35.69 -31.00 11.79
C TYR A 51 34.64 -31.87 11.09
N ASN A 52 34.27 -33.01 11.68
CA ASN A 52 33.31 -33.96 11.15
C ASN A 52 32.22 -34.40 12.14
N GLY A 53 32.24 -33.86 13.37
CA GLY A 53 31.30 -34.18 14.44
C GLY A 53 31.74 -35.32 15.33
N ASP A 54 32.71 -36.15 14.92
CA ASP A 54 33.21 -37.31 15.66
C ASP A 54 34.60 -37.06 16.25
N SER A 55 35.01 -37.95 17.14
CA SER A 55 36.39 -37.99 17.65
C SER A 55 37.36 -38.30 16.50
N ILE A 56 38.29 -37.42 16.25
CA ILE A 56 39.32 -37.54 15.21
C ILE A 56 40.52 -38.22 15.84
N THR A 57 40.84 -39.46 15.37
CA THR A 57 41.90 -40.32 15.91
C THR A 57 42.87 -40.77 14.82
N PRO A 58 43.70 -39.82 14.31
CA PRO A 58 44.65 -40.15 13.25
C PRO A 58 45.69 -41.16 13.78
N ASP A 59 45.96 -42.18 12.97
CA ASP A 59 47.08 -43.08 13.24
C ASP A 59 48.42 -42.39 12.87
N ILE A 60 49.39 -42.54 13.74
CA ILE A 60 50.74 -42.04 13.53
C ILE A 60 51.72 -43.21 13.38
N SER A 61 52.74 -43.03 12.58
CA SER A 61 53.88 -43.96 12.48
C SER A 61 54.99 -43.49 13.43
N VAL A 62 55.40 -44.35 14.32
CA VAL A 62 56.49 -44.07 15.26
C VAL A 62 57.70 -44.91 14.82
N MET A 63 58.86 -44.27 14.68
CA MET A 63 60.10 -44.93 14.24
C MET A 63 61.17 -44.76 15.29
N ASP A 64 61.98 -45.82 15.49
CA ASP A 64 63.23 -45.74 16.20
C ASP A 64 64.37 -46.19 15.28
N SER A 65 65.30 -45.30 14.97
CA SER A 65 66.48 -45.55 14.16
C SER A 65 66.21 -46.29 12.83
N GLY A 66 65.05 -45.90 12.19
CA GLY A 66 64.61 -46.47 10.90
C GLY A 66 63.76 -47.75 11.07
N VAL A 67 63.52 -48.23 12.28
CA VAL A 67 62.62 -49.37 12.57
C VAL A 67 61.26 -48.82 13.00
N GLN A 68 60.20 -49.30 12.36
CA GLN A 68 58.82 -48.90 12.70
C GLN A 68 58.41 -49.63 13.99
N LEU A 69 57.96 -48.90 15.00
CA LEU A 69 57.40 -49.42 16.24
C LEU A 69 55.96 -49.87 16.05
N VAL A 70 55.54 -50.91 16.77
CA VAL A 70 54.21 -51.51 16.63
C VAL A 70 53.26 -51.00 17.71
N LYS A 71 52.15 -50.34 17.26
CA LYS A 71 51.04 -49.90 18.15
C LYS A 71 50.46 -51.13 18.88
N GLY A 72 50.20 -50.97 20.15
CA GLY A 72 49.70 -52.04 21.01
C GLY A 72 50.82 -52.95 21.61
N THR A 73 52.06 -53.02 21.01
CA THR A 73 53.20 -53.72 21.49
C THR A 73 54.25 -52.81 22.12
N ASP A 74 54.66 -51.81 21.34
CA ASP A 74 55.75 -50.89 21.71
C ASP A 74 55.24 -49.56 22.25
N TYR A 75 53.97 -49.13 21.87
CA TYR A 75 53.33 -47.95 22.35
C TYR A 75 51.80 -48.04 22.24
N ASP A 76 51.09 -47.22 23.04
CA ASP A 76 49.67 -46.97 22.94
C ASP A 76 49.45 -45.49 22.64
N LEU A 77 48.27 -45.12 21.97
CA LEU A 77 47.88 -43.76 21.67
C LEU A 77 46.65 -43.37 22.49
N THR A 78 46.69 -42.16 23.06
CA THR A 78 45.55 -41.52 23.64
C THR A 78 45.36 -40.10 22.95
N TYR A 79 44.15 -39.60 22.95
CA TYR A 79 43.80 -38.38 22.29
C TYR A 79 43.07 -37.44 23.26
N GLU A 80 43.44 -36.20 23.22
CA GLU A 80 42.82 -35.09 24.00
C GLU A 80 42.40 -33.98 23.05
N ASP A 81 41.26 -33.31 23.34
CA ASP A 81 40.71 -32.18 22.57
C ASP A 81 40.47 -32.49 21.07
N ASN A 82 40.19 -33.74 20.74
CA ASN A 82 40.18 -34.28 19.40
C ASN A 82 38.77 -34.33 18.74
N VAL A 83 37.82 -33.54 19.26
CA VAL A 83 36.44 -33.45 18.70
C VAL A 83 36.20 -32.09 18.06
N ASN A 84 36.46 -31.01 18.79
CA ASN A 84 36.10 -29.67 18.37
C ASN A 84 37.27 -28.95 17.63
N VAL A 85 36.92 -27.87 16.94
CA VAL A 85 37.92 -26.99 16.30
C VAL A 85 38.91 -26.46 17.32
N GLY A 86 40.19 -26.58 16.98
CA GLY A 86 41.29 -26.20 17.85
C GLY A 86 42.51 -27.10 17.66
N THR A 87 43.42 -27.10 18.64
CA THR A 87 44.59 -27.93 18.66
C THR A 87 44.34 -29.14 19.51
N ALA A 88 44.33 -30.33 18.86
CA ALA A 88 44.22 -31.64 19.51
C ALA A 88 45.61 -32.22 19.79
N THR A 89 45.71 -33.07 20.81
CA THR A 89 46.96 -33.70 21.24
C THR A 89 46.86 -35.23 21.15
N ILE A 90 47.82 -35.84 20.48
CA ILE A 90 48.09 -37.29 20.52
C ILE A 90 49.16 -37.52 21.52
N THR A 91 48.95 -38.40 22.49
CA THR A 91 49.98 -38.87 23.43
C THR A 91 50.34 -40.32 23.12
N ALA A 92 51.57 -40.55 22.68
CA ALA A 92 52.14 -41.88 22.55
C ALA A 92 52.81 -42.26 23.88
N THR A 93 52.32 -43.31 24.51
CA THR A 93 52.88 -43.86 25.71
C THR A 93 53.64 -45.13 25.37
N PHE A 94 54.98 -45.12 25.52
CA PHE A 94 55.85 -46.24 25.17
C PHE A 94 55.77 -47.31 26.24
N LYS A 95 55.92 -48.58 25.78
CA LYS A 95 55.88 -49.78 26.64
C LYS A 95 56.76 -50.92 26.11
N GLY A 96 56.79 -52.03 26.77
CA GLY A 96 57.63 -53.18 26.40
C GLY A 96 59.13 -52.89 26.56
N ASN A 97 59.85 -52.87 25.46
CA ASN A 97 61.25 -52.51 25.41
C ASN A 97 61.53 -50.99 25.43
N TYR A 98 60.47 -50.20 25.38
CA TYR A 98 60.53 -48.74 25.39
C TYR A 98 59.82 -48.16 26.61
N SER A 99 60.10 -46.93 26.94
CA SER A 99 59.45 -46.25 28.08
C SER A 99 59.37 -44.74 27.81
N GLY A 100 58.44 -44.06 28.50
CA GLY A 100 58.24 -42.61 28.38
C GLY A 100 57.02 -42.26 27.60
N ILE A 101 56.84 -40.97 27.34
CA ILE A 101 55.70 -40.39 26.57
C ILE A 101 56.20 -39.42 25.53
N ARG A 102 55.46 -39.30 24.42
CA ARG A 102 55.66 -38.25 23.46
C ARG A 102 54.31 -37.64 23.06
N LYS A 103 54.23 -36.30 23.05
CA LYS A 103 53.02 -35.53 22.60
C LYS A 103 53.23 -34.96 21.22
N ILE A 104 52.17 -35.04 20.42
CA ILE A 104 52.13 -34.54 19.05
C ILE A 104 50.80 -33.79 18.90
N ASN A 105 50.86 -32.58 18.37
CA ASN A 105 49.67 -31.80 18.13
C ASN A 105 49.23 -31.87 16.66
N PHE A 106 47.91 -31.82 16.45
CA PHE A 106 47.30 -31.61 15.15
C PHE A 106 46.17 -30.62 15.28
N ASN A 107 45.83 -29.94 14.18
CA ASN A 107 44.79 -28.91 14.19
C ASN A 107 43.49 -29.46 13.58
N ILE A 108 42.38 -29.22 14.25
CA ILE A 108 41.04 -29.40 13.71
C ILE A 108 40.57 -28.02 13.26
N ILE A 109 40.25 -27.87 11.96
CA ILE A 109 39.73 -26.65 11.39
C ILE A 109 38.23 -26.74 11.16
N ALA A 110 37.57 -25.61 11.17
CA ALA A 110 36.13 -25.53 11.00
C ALA A 110 35.69 -26.11 9.64
N LYS A 111 34.54 -26.75 9.63
CA LYS A 111 33.86 -27.19 8.42
C LYS A 111 33.17 -26.01 7.78
N THR A 112 33.48 -25.74 6.51
CA THR A 112 32.79 -24.69 5.73
C THR A 112 31.42 -25.20 5.33
N LEU A 113 30.39 -24.37 5.61
CA LEU A 113 28.99 -24.59 5.20
C LEU A 113 28.51 -23.42 4.33
N SER A 114 27.63 -23.75 3.43
CA SER A 114 26.91 -22.82 2.53
C SER A 114 25.39 -23.06 2.61
N THR A 115 24.60 -22.29 1.89
CA THR A 115 23.14 -22.50 1.78
C THR A 115 22.78 -23.90 1.27
N ASP A 116 23.60 -24.49 0.38
CA ASP A 116 23.36 -25.81 -0.20
C ASP A 116 23.63 -26.96 0.78
N ASP A 117 24.38 -26.70 1.84
CA ASP A 117 24.75 -27.71 2.87
C ASP A 117 23.74 -27.83 4.00
N VAL A 118 22.85 -26.86 4.15
CA VAL A 118 21.94 -26.76 5.30
C VAL A 118 20.46 -26.72 4.84
N THR A 119 19.59 -27.10 5.78
CA THR A 119 18.13 -26.95 5.58
C THR A 119 17.56 -26.02 6.63
N PHE A 120 16.59 -25.20 6.21
CA PHE A 120 15.84 -24.28 7.07
C PHE A 120 14.42 -24.81 7.26
N THR A 121 13.85 -24.64 8.45
CA THR A 121 12.40 -24.75 8.58
C THR A 121 11.73 -23.61 7.82
N THR A 122 10.56 -23.90 7.22
CA THR A 122 9.74 -22.88 6.56
C THR A 122 9.42 -21.76 7.53
N ILE A 123 9.53 -20.52 7.08
CA ILE A 123 9.08 -19.34 7.77
C ILE A 123 7.73 -18.96 7.16
N ASP A 124 6.67 -18.91 7.97
CA ASP A 124 5.36 -18.45 7.53
C ASP A 124 5.40 -16.96 7.20
N ASP A 125 4.45 -16.50 6.36
CA ASP A 125 4.32 -15.09 6.04
C ASP A 125 4.13 -14.25 7.31
N LEU A 126 4.91 -13.18 7.43
CA LEU A 126 4.87 -12.27 8.57
C LEU A 126 4.13 -10.98 8.19
N THR A 127 3.21 -10.55 9.05
CA THR A 127 2.49 -9.29 8.80
C THR A 127 3.37 -8.09 9.16
N TYR A 128 3.34 -7.05 8.34
CA TYR A 128 3.99 -5.77 8.62
C TYR A 128 3.59 -5.21 9.99
N THR A 129 4.57 -4.75 10.77
CA THR A 129 4.37 -4.20 12.12
C THR A 129 4.90 -2.79 12.32
N GLY A 130 5.58 -2.24 11.32
CA GLY A 130 6.32 -0.99 11.42
C GLY A 130 7.67 -1.11 12.12
N SER A 131 8.08 -2.32 12.48
CA SER A 131 9.36 -2.62 13.14
C SER A 131 10.07 -3.77 12.43
N PRO A 132 11.40 -3.89 12.54
CA PRO A 132 12.13 -5.01 11.97
C PRO A 132 11.62 -6.36 12.48
N LEU A 133 11.34 -7.28 11.55
CA LEU A 133 10.94 -8.66 11.82
C LEU A 133 12.16 -9.56 11.82
N THR A 134 12.28 -10.42 12.82
CA THR A 134 13.49 -11.24 13.06
C THR A 134 13.12 -12.70 13.27
N PRO A 135 12.60 -13.40 12.24
CA PRO A 135 12.27 -14.83 12.37
C PRO A 135 13.51 -15.66 12.61
N GLU A 136 13.38 -16.70 13.44
CA GLU A 136 14.45 -17.61 13.79
C GLU A 136 14.14 -19.04 13.29
N PRO A 137 14.41 -19.37 12.03
CA PRO A 137 14.21 -20.71 11.52
C PRO A 137 15.16 -21.70 12.17
N THR A 138 14.72 -22.94 12.37
CA THR A 138 15.62 -24.02 12.76
C THR A 138 16.51 -24.34 11.57
N ILE A 139 17.84 -24.44 11.84
CA ILE A 139 18.86 -24.75 10.84
C ILE A 139 19.43 -26.14 11.12
N LYS A 140 19.48 -26.99 10.09
CA LYS A 140 20.08 -28.33 10.20
C LYS A 140 21.19 -28.51 9.18
N PHE A 141 22.26 -29.15 9.61
CA PHE A 141 23.27 -29.73 8.75
C PHE A 141 23.11 -31.26 8.79
N GLY A 142 22.63 -31.87 7.71
CA GLY A 142 22.16 -33.24 7.72
C GLY A 142 21.05 -33.45 8.75
N GLU A 143 21.21 -34.37 9.69
CA GLU A 143 20.27 -34.63 10.79
C GLU A 143 20.57 -33.77 12.06
N THR A 144 21.71 -33.08 12.08
CA THR A 144 22.15 -32.28 13.23
C THR A 144 21.47 -30.92 13.23
N VAL A 145 20.75 -30.60 14.33
CA VAL A 145 20.22 -29.23 14.56
C VAL A 145 21.38 -28.37 15.06
N LEU A 146 21.64 -27.27 14.36
CA LEU A 146 22.66 -26.30 14.77
C LEU A 146 22.11 -25.39 15.86
N GLU A 147 22.97 -24.99 16.81
CA GLU A 147 22.61 -24.16 17.94
C GLU A 147 22.99 -22.69 17.70
N LYS A 148 22.00 -21.79 17.81
CA LYS A 148 22.22 -20.34 17.72
C LYS A 148 23.22 -19.89 18.81
N ASP A 149 24.06 -18.91 18.47
CA ASP A 149 25.13 -18.32 19.31
C ASP A 149 26.28 -19.28 19.66
N LYS A 150 26.21 -20.54 19.25
CA LYS A 150 27.29 -21.52 19.34
C LYS A 150 27.79 -21.89 17.95
N ASP A 151 26.91 -22.36 17.08
CA ASP A 151 27.23 -22.84 15.73
C ASP A 151 27.00 -21.78 14.65
N TYR A 152 26.15 -20.77 14.94
CA TYR A 152 25.86 -19.68 14.02
C TYR A 152 25.30 -18.44 14.74
N THR A 153 25.35 -17.32 14.03
CA THR A 153 24.63 -16.06 14.35
C THR A 153 23.69 -15.66 13.21
N LEU A 154 22.64 -14.88 13.53
CA LEU A 154 21.68 -14.36 12.55
C LEU A 154 21.85 -12.85 12.36
N SER A 155 21.65 -12.42 11.13
CA SER A 155 21.43 -11.04 10.75
C SER A 155 20.34 -10.99 9.68
N TYR A 156 19.78 -9.80 9.42
CA TYR A 156 18.59 -9.65 8.56
C TYR A 156 18.80 -8.52 7.57
N GLU A 157 18.21 -8.67 6.39
CA GLU A 157 18.11 -7.62 5.37
C GLU A 157 16.67 -7.51 4.90
N ASP A 158 16.25 -6.31 4.50
CA ASP A 158 14.91 -5.99 3.96
C ASP A 158 13.76 -6.51 4.85
N ASN A 159 13.97 -6.51 6.18
CA ASN A 159 13.10 -7.17 7.15
C ASN A 159 12.09 -6.22 7.82
N THR A 160 11.78 -5.07 7.21
CA THR A 160 10.87 -4.08 7.81
C THR A 160 9.65 -3.83 6.94
N ASP A 161 9.84 -3.54 5.66
CA ASP A 161 8.75 -3.19 4.74
C ASP A 161 8.20 -4.44 4.05
N VAL A 162 6.99 -4.33 3.51
CA VAL A 162 6.32 -5.39 2.74
C VAL A 162 7.16 -5.82 1.53
N GLY A 163 7.33 -7.12 1.38
CA GLY A 163 8.15 -7.77 0.37
C GLY A 163 8.94 -8.93 0.93
N THR A 164 9.99 -9.34 0.20
CA THR A 164 10.84 -10.45 0.59
C THR A 164 11.97 -9.97 1.48
N GLY A 165 11.97 -10.40 2.74
CA GLY A 165 13.05 -10.21 3.69
C GLY A 165 14.03 -11.39 3.68
N LYS A 166 15.26 -11.18 4.19
CA LYS A 166 16.31 -12.20 4.23
C LYS A 166 16.79 -12.47 5.66
N VAL A 167 16.94 -13.75 5.97
CA VAL A 167 17.70 -14.22 7.15
C VAL A 167 19.08 -14.61 6.68
N LYS A 168 20.11 -13.93 7.16
CA LYS A 168 21.51 -14.26 6.89
C LYS A 168 22.11 -14.97 8.08
N VAL A 169 22.78 -16.08 7.79
CA VAL A 169 23.45 -16.95 8.76
C VAL A 169 24.95 -16.81 8.58
N THR A 170 25.65 -16.55 9.67
CA THR A 170 27.10 -16.65 9.73
C THR A 170 27.49 -17.79 10.67
N PHE A 171 28.13 -18.82 10.12
CA PHE A 171 28.54 -19.96 10.89
C PHE A 171 29.77 -19.65 11.75
N THR A 172 29.80 -20.25 12.95
CA THR A 172 30.85 -20.03 13.97
C THR A 172 31.23 -21.34 14.67
N GLY A 173 32.22 -21.28 15.55
CA GLY A 173 32.63 -22.45 16.34
C GLY A 173 33.23 -23.55 15.47
N ASN A 174 32.57 -24.71 15.43
CA ASN A 174 32.99 -25.84 14.60
C ASN A 174 32.71 -25.69 13.13
N TYR A 175 31.99 -24.63 12.74
CA TYR A 175 31.62 -24.33 11.38
C TYR A 175 32.12 -22.95 10.95
N THR A 176 32.16 -22.72 9.66
CA THR A 176 32.48 -21.42 9.04
C THR A 176 31.73 -21.26 7.74
N GLY A 177 31.66 -20.05 7.22
CA GLY A 177 30.91 -19.72 5.98
C GLY A 177 29.60 -19.04 6.28
N THR A 178 28.74 -18.94 5.26
CA THR A 178 27.45 -18.23 5.35
C THR A 178 26.37 -19.00 4.61
N ALA A 179 25.13 -18.81 5.05
CA ALA A 179 23.93 -19.27 4.35
C ALA A 179 22.84 -18.20 4.43
N GLU A 180 21.81 -18.29 3.61
CA GLU A 180 20.66 -17.40 3.67
C GLU A 180 19.37 -18.13 3.32
N THR A 181 18.26 -17.60 3.83
CA THR A 181 16.90 -17.99 3.43
C THR A 181 16.00 -16.76 3.41
N ASP A 182 14.97 -16.81 2.58
CA ASP A 182 14.02 -15.72 2.43
C ASP A 182 12.78 -15.95 3.28
N PHE A 183 12.04 -14.87 3.57
CA PHE A 183 10.70 -14.90 4.15
C PHE A 183 9.87 -13.74 3.59
N GLU A 184 8.54 -13.89 3.56
CA GLU A 184 7.66 -12.86 3.04
C GLU A 184 7.09 -11.98 4.17
N ILE A 185 7.07 -10.68 3.93
CA ILE A 185 6.36 -9.69 4.75
C ILE A 185 5.13 -9.25 3.98
N ILE A 186 3.95 -9.56 4.52
CA ILE A 186 2.66 -9.22 3.91
C ILE A 186 2.08 -7.94 4.54
N PRO A 187 1.21 -7.21 3.80
CA PRO A 187 0.62 -5.97 4.31
C PRO A 187 -0.23 -6.18 5.57
N ASP A 188 -0.21 -5.21 6.51
CA ASP A 188 -1.23 -5.13 7.55
C ASP A 188 -2.55 -4.65 6.95
N ILE A 189 -3.59 -5.47 7.07
CA ILE A 189 -4.91 -5.18 6.51
C ILE A 189 -5.65 -4.21 7.43
N LEU A 190 -5.86 -2.99 6.94
CA LEU A 190 -6.60 -1.93 7.61
C LEU A 190 -8.07 -1.95 7.19
N THR A 191 -8.94 -1.89 8.19
CA THR A 191 -10.39 -1.82 8.06
C THR A 191 -10.92 -0.54 8.71
N GLN A 192 -12.18 -0.18 8.46
CA GLN A 192 -12.82 1.04 8.97
C GLN A 192 -12.67 1.22 10.49
N ASP A 193 -12.71 0.14 11.25
CA ASP A 193 -12.61 0.15 12.71
C ASP A 193 -11.18 0.35 13.24
N LYS A 194 -10.17 0.08 12.42
CA LYS A 194 -8.76 0.26 12.77
C LYS A 194 -8.26 1.68 12.55
N VAL A 195 -8.90 2.45 11.66
CA VAL A 195 -8.42 3.76 11.25
C VAL A 195 -9.30 4.88 11.78
N LYS A 196 -8.70 6.02 12.04
CA LYS A 196 -9.39 7.26 12.37
C LYS A 196 -9.22 8.24 11.21
N ILE A 197 -10.35 8.64 10.62
CA ILE A 197 -10.42 9.62 9.55
C ILE A 197 -10.91 10.94 10.16
N ALA A 198 -10.25 12.05 9.86
CA ALA A 198 -10.65 13.37 10.33
C ALA A 198 -12.01 13.78 9.72
N ASN A 199 -12.83 14.47 10.50
CA ASN A 199 -14.07 15.04 10.01
C ASN A 199 -13.82 16.01 8.86
N ILE A 200 -14.75 16.02 7.92
CA ILE A 200 -14.75 16.95 6.78
C ILE A 200 -15.93 17.91 6.94
N ASP A 201 -15.64 19.18 7.01
CA ASP A 201 -16.68 20.22 7.00
C ASP A 201 -17.44 20.22 5.67
N ASN A 202 -18.71 20.67 5.72
CA ASN A 202 -19.53 20.85 4.53
C ASN A 202 -18.79 21.68 3.47
N LYS A 203 -18.91 21.29 2.21
CA LYS A 203 -18.31 21.98 1.07
C LYS A 203 -19.40 22.63 0.24
N THR A 204 -19.20 23.88 -0.14
CA THR A 204 -20.14 24.58 -1.03
C THR A 204 -19.98 24.08 -2.46
N PHE A 205 -21.09 23.93 -3.16
CA PHE A 205 -21.11 23.61 -4.60
C PHE A 205 -20.25 24.59 -5.40
N THR A 206 -19.43 24.07 -6.30
CA THR A 206 -18.51 24.88 -7.14
C THR A 206 -18.71 24.68 -8.63
N GLY A 207 -19.55 23.72 -9.04
CA GLY A 207 -19.69 23.27 -10.42
C GLY A 207 -18.56 22.33 -10.90
N SER A 208 -17.61 22.00 -10.04
CA SER A 208 -16.47 21.11 -10.32
C SER A 208 -16.35 20.04 -9.22
N GLU A 209 -15.53 19.03 -9.48
CA GLU A 209 -15.23 18.00 -8.45
C GLU A 209 -14.64 18.64 -7.19
N ILE A 210 -15.15 18.22 -6.05
CA ILE A 210 -14.69 18.62 -4.73
C ILE A 210 -13.97 17.43 -4.10
N THR A 211 -12.68 17.57 -3.84
CA THR A 211 -11.78 16.48 -3.42
C THR A 211 -11.07 16.82 -2.11
N PRO A 212 -11.77 16.86 -0.97
CA PRO A 212 -11.14 17.09 0.33
C PRO A 212 -10.23 15.93 0.70
N GLU A 213 -9.09 16.23 1.33
CA GLU A 213 -8.09 15.26 1.77
C GLU A 213 -8.06 15.21 3.31
N PRO A 214 -8.93 14.43 3.96
CA PRO A 214 -8.90 14.30 5.41
C PRO A 214 -7.65 13.56 5.89
N GLU A 215 -7.15 13.92 7.07
CA GLU A 215 -6.08 13.18 7.73
C GLU A 215 -6.57 11.77 8.08
N VAL A 216 -5.75 10.75 7.78
CA VAL A 216 -6.01 9.34 8.09
C VAL A 216 -4.95 8.86 9.08
N LYS A 217 -5.37 8.27 10.20
CA LYS A 217 -4.49 7.72 11.24
C LYS A 217 -4.75 6.25 11.49
N TYR A 218 -3.68 5.51 11.72
CA TYR A 218 -3.71 4.16 12.28
C TYR A 218 -3.01 4.18 13.63
N GLY A 219 -3.76 3.98 14.70
CA GLY A 219 -3.29 4.23 16.05
C GLY A 219 -2.76 5.66 16.23
N SER A 220 -1.49 5.81 16.56
CA SER A 220 -0.79 7.11 16.66
C SER A 220 -0.09 7.55 15.37
N VAL A 221 -0.03 6.68 14.35
CA VAL A 221 0.67 6.95 13.11
C VAL A 221 -0.24 7.72 12.15
N VAL A 222 0.24 8.84 11.63
CA VAL A 222 -0.41 9.56 10.51
C VAL A 222 0.03 8.89 9.22
N LEU A 223 -0.92 8.34 8.48
CA LEU A 223 -0.65 7.72 7.19
C LEU A 223 -0.41 8.78 6.11
N VAL A 224 0.43 8.46 5.14
CA VAL A 224 0.87 9.37 4.08
C VAL A 224 0.15 9.04 2.78
N LYS A 225 -0.60 10.02 2.26
CA LYS A 225 -1.24 9.89 0.94
C LYS A 225 -0.20 9.56 -0.14
N ASP A 226 -0.60 8.77 -1.14
CA ASP A 226 0.19 8.27 -2.27
C ASP A 226 1.30 7.27 -1.89
N LYS A 227 1.66 7.18 -0.61
CA LYS A 227 2.55 6.15 -0.07
C LYS A 227 1.75 5.01 0.57
N ASP A 228 0.91 5.35 1.54
CA ASP A 228 0.20 4.39 2.40
C ASP A 228 -1.24 4.17 1.96
N TYR A 229 -1.83 5.13 1.23
CA TYR A 229 -3.20 5.05 0.72
C TYR A 229 -3.44 6.02 -0.45
N GLU A 230 -4.58 5.86 -1.09
CA GLU A 230 -5.14 6.79 -2.10
C GLU A 230 -6.62 7.02 -1.87
N PHE A 231 -7.13 8.18 -2.33
CA PHE A 231 -8.55 8.52 -2.30
C PHE A 231 -9.21 8.30 -3.65
N THR A 232 -10.45 7.81 -3.62
CA THR A 232 -11.38 7.89 -4.75
C THR A 232 -12.68 8.53 -4.29
N TYR A 233 -13.31 9.32 -5.18
CA TYR A 233 -14.48 10.12 -4.87
C TYR A 233 -15.66 9.71 -5.75
N LYS A 234 -16.88 9.80 -5.17
CA LYS A 234 -18.14 9.67 -5.92
C LYS A 234 -19.12 10.73 -5.45
N ASN A 235 -20.04 11.13 -6.32
CA ASN A 235 -21.09 12.09 -6.03
C ASN A 235 -20.58 13.46 -5.53
N ASN A 236 -19.34 13.81 -5.84
CA ASN A 236 -18.59 14.94 -5.27
C ASN A 236 -18.67 16.23 -6.10
N ILE A 237 -19.67 16.33 -7.01
CA ILE A 237 -19.90 17.54 -7.83
C ILE A 237 -21.15 18.27 -7.37
N ASN A 238 -22.29 17.57 -7.30
CA ASN A 238 -23.59 18.15 -7.02
C ASN A 238 -23.92 18.13 -5.52
N VAL A 239 -24.87 18.97 -5.12
CA VAL A 239 -25.41 19.03 -3.76
C VAL A 239 -25.92 17.67 -3.30
N GLY A 240 -25.53 17.28 -2.09
CA GLY A 240 -25.85 16.02 -1.46
C GLY A 240 -24.65 15.40 -0.77
N THR A 241 -24.79 14.15 -0.35
CA THR A 241 -23.71 13.38 0.29
C THR A 241 -22.75 12.84 -0.75
N ALA A 242 -21.48 13.21 -0.63
CA ALA A 242 -20.38 12.69 -1.44
C ALA A 242 -19.63 11.59 -0.68
N ASP A 243 -19.16 10.57 -1.39
CA ASP A 243 -18.45 9.44 -0.86
C ASP A 243 -16.95 9.55 -1.12
N ILE A 244 -16.14 9.19 -0.12
CA ILE A 244 -14.69 9.02 -0.24
C ILE A 244 -14.35 7.58 0.13
N THR A 245 -13.72 6.87 -0.79
CA THR A 245 -13.11 5.57 -0.51
C THR A 245 -11.61 5.75 -0.36
N ILE A 246 -11.05 5.16 0.70
CA ILE A 246 -9.63 5.14 1.02
C ILE A 246 -9.13 3.73 0.73
N THR A 247 -8.27 3.58 -0.25
CA THR A 247 -7.65 2.29 -0.58
C THR A 247 -6.23 2.29 -0.04
N PHE A 248 -5.93 1.41 0.91
CA PHE A 248 -4.61 1.28 1.50
C PHE A 248 -3.66 0.53 0.57
N LYS A 249 -2.37 0.88 0.62
CA LYS A 249 -1.32 0.32 -0.24
C LYS A 249 0.05 0.36 0.44
N GLY A 250 1.06 -0.20 -0.25
CA GLY A 250 2.42 -0.29 0.30
C GLY A 250 2.49 -1.28 1.46
N ASN A 251 2.83 -0.80 2.65
CA ASN A 251 2.90 -1.62 3.86
C ASN A 251 1.52 -1.96 4.45
N TYR A 252 0.48 -1.40 3.89
CA TYR A 252 -0.90 -1.60 4.31
C TYR A 252 -1.75 -2.13 3.16
N GLY A 253 -2.85 -2.79 3.50
CA GLY A 253 -3.85 -3.27 2.55
C GLY A 253 -5.26 -3.02 3.08
N GLY A 254 -6.28 -3.35 2.28
CA GLY A 254 -7.68 -3.14 2.63
C GLY A 254 -8.21 -1.77 2.26
N ASN A 255 -9.35 -1.38 2.81
CA ASN A 255 -10.00 -0.11 2.52
C ASN A 255 -10.84 0.40 3.70
N ALA A 256 -11.12 1.70 3.68
CA ALA A 256 -12.05 2.39 4.56
C ALA A 256 -12.84 3.43 3.74
N ALA A 257 -13.89 4.02 4.32
CA ALA A 257 -14.70 5.02 3.66
C ALA A 257 -15.11 6.14 4.62
N THR A 258 -15.39 7.30 4.07
CA THR A 258 -16.02 8.42 4.78
C THR A 258 -16.88 9.20 3.80
N THR A 259 -17.65 10.15 4.29
CA THR A 259 -18.52 11.00 3.48
C THR A 259 -18.33 12.46 3.87
N PHE A 260 -18.77 13.35 3.00
CA PHE A 260 -18.96 14.77 3.29
C PHE A 260 -20.19 15.30 2.56
N GLU A 261 -20.72 16.41 3.06
CA GLU A 261 -21.86 17.08 2.43
C GLU A 261 -21.40 18.17 1.48
N VAL A 262 -21.95 18.15 0.26
CA VAL A 262 -21.92 19.29 -0.66
C VAL A 262 -23.21 20.08 -0.45
N VAL A 263 -23.07 21.32 0.01
CA VAL A 263 -24.20 22.21 0.27
C VAL A 263 -24.39 23.20 -0.87
N PRO A 264 -25.62 23.73 -1.08
CA PRO A 264 -25.88 24.68 -2.17
C PRO A 264 -25.00 25.93 -2.08
N ASP A 265 -24.63 26.50 -3.24
CA ASP A 265 -24.12 27.87 -3.29
C ASP A 265 -25.29 28.85 -3.13
N VAL A 266 -25.18 29.76 -2.18
CA VAL A 266 -26.20 30.74 -1.86
C VAL A 266 -26.09 31.91 -2.86
N LEU A 267 -27.09 32.04 -3.74
CA LEU A 267 -27.17 33.12 -4.70
C LEU A 267 -28.06 34.25 -4.17
N SER A 268 -27.70 35.48 -4.48
CA SER A 268 -28.42 36.69 -4.15
C SER A 268 -28.50 37.60 -5.37
N GLN A 269 -29.32 38.66 -5.28
CA GLN A 269 -29.47 39.68 -6.30
C GLN A 269 -28.14 40.24 -6.82
N GLU A 270 -27.13 40.36 -5.96
CA GLU A 270 -25.82 40.92 -6.30
C GLU A 270 -24.90 39.95 -7.06
N LYS A 271 -25.19 38.67 -6.97
CA LYS A 271 -24.36 37.61 -7.59
C LYS A 271 -24.82 37.27 -9.01
N VAL A 272 -26.10 37.50 -9.34
CA VAL A 272 -26.68 37.06 -10.58
C VAL A 272 -26.98 38.23 -11.52
N ASN A 273 -26.96 37.97 -12.82
CA ASN A 273 -27.34 38.95 -13.83
C ASN A 273 -28.59 38.45 -14.54
N PHE A 274 -29.50 39.39 -14.78
CA PHE A 274 -30.73 39.17 -15.55
C PHE A 274 -30.62 39.80 -16.94
N SER A 275 -31.14 39.13 -17.96
CA SER A 275 -31.38 39.79 -19.24
C SER A 275 -32.46 40.88 -19.09
N THR A 276 -32.38 41.94 -19.86
CA THR A 276 -33.41 42.97 -19.91
C THR A 276 -34.76 42.36 -20.31
N ILE A 277 -35.81 42.73 -19.59
CA ILE A 277 -37.19 42.40 -19.97
C ILE A 277 -37.79 43.65 -20.60
N GLU A 278 -38.09 43.56 -21.89
CA GLU A 278 -38.79 44.64 -22.61
C GLU A 278 -40.18 44.89 -22.02
N ASN A 279 -40.67 46.14 -22.13
CA ASN A 279 -42.02 46.49 -21.69
C ASN A 279 -43.06 45.57 -22.34
N LYS A 280 -44.02 45.13 -21.55
CA LYS A 280 -45.10 44.23 -21.99
C LYS A 280 -46.41 45.03 -22.10
N THR A 281 -47.17 44.80 -23.17
CA THR A 281 -48.49 45.43 -23.32
C THR A 281 -49.52 44.68 -22.47
N TYR A 282 -50.38 45.41 -21.79
CA TYR A 282 -51.49 44.88 -21.03
C TYR A 282 -52.40 43.98 -21.90
N THR A 283 -52.69 42.76 -21.34
CA THR A 283 -53.49 41.73 -22.01
C THR A 283 -54.75 41.34 -21.27
N GLY A 284 -54.93 41.81 -20.03
CA GLY A 284 -55.97 41.35 -19.09
C GLY A 284 -55.74 40.02 -18.47
N LYS A 285 -54.63 39.38 -18.78
CA LYS A 285 -54.19 38.09 -18.22
C LYS A 285 -52.80 38.22 -17.61
N GLU A 286 -52.38 37.22 -16.82
CA GLU A 286 -51.01 37.19 -16.28
C GLU A 286 -49.96 37.23 -17.38
N ILE A 287 -48.99 38.10 -17.25
CA ILE A 287 -47.82 38.24 -18.12
C ILE A 287 -46.62 37.63 -17.38
N LYS A 288 -46.01 36.56 -17.95
CA LYS A 288 -44.97 35.75 -17.34
C LYS A 288 -43.70 35.74 -18.22
N PRO A 289 -42.93 36.84 -18.26
CA PRO A 289 -41.66 36.83 -18.98
C PRO A 289 -40.65 35.93 -18.27
N GLU A 290 -39.80 35.25 -19.06
CA GLU A 290 -38.73 34.37 -18.57
C GLU A 290 -37.37 35.00 -18.92
N PRO A 291 -36.81 35.86 -18.07
CA PRO A 291 -35.49 36.42 -18.30
C PRO A 291 -34.40 35.34 -18.23
N THR A 292 -33.36 35.47 -19.06
CA THR A 292 -32.15 34.68 -18.91
C THR A 292 -31.43 35.10 -17.63
N ILE A 293 -31.05 34.14 -16.81
CA ILE A 293 -30.33 34.36 -15.57
C ILE A 293 -28.93 33.76 -15.71
N THR A 294 -27.89 34.54 -15.40
CA THR A 294 -26.51 34.07 -15.45
C THR A 294 -25.81 34.30 -14.12
N TYR A 295 -24.96 33.30 -13.75
CA TYR A 295 -24.09 33.36 -12.60
C TYR A 295 -22.68 32.88 -13.02
N ASN A 296 -21.62 33.66 -12.72
CA ASN A 296 -20.25 33.39 -13.13
C ASN A 296 -20.10 33.01 -14.62
N SER A 297 -20.83 33.71 -15.51
CA SER A 297 -20.88 33.47 -16.97
C SER A 297 -21.56 32.14 -17.37
N VAL A 298 -22.15 31.41 -16.43
CA VAL A 298 -22.98 30.23 -16.71
C VAL A 298 -24.45 30.64 -16.77
N THR A 299 -25.15 30.19 -17.78
CA THR A 299 -26.62 30.37 -17.87
C THR A 299 -27.27 29.31 -16.99
N LEU A 300 -28.12 29.78 -16.06
CA LEU A 300 -28.90 28.92 -15.19
C LEU A 300 -30.10 28.35 -15.92
N GLU A 301 -30.51 27.13 -15.62
CA GLU A 301 -31.61 26.40 -16.24
C GLU A 301 -32.86 26.47 -15.36
N LYS A 302 -33.98 26.95 -15.94
CA LYS A 302 -35.26 26.95 -15.25
C LYS A 302 -35.69 25.53 -14.88
N ASP A 303 -36.36 25.38 -13.71
CA ASP A 303 -36.86 24.15 -13.12
C ASP A 303 -35.76 23.12 -12.69
N LYS A 304 -34.49 23.47 -12.92
CA LYS A 304 -33.32 22.74 -12.45
C LYS A 304 -32.53 23.57 -11.43
N ASP A 305 -32.22 24.80 -11.80
CA ASP A 305 -31.38 25.69 -10.98
C ASP A 305 -32.21 26.77 -10.29
N TYR A 306 -33.42 27.08 -10.81
CA TYR A 306 -34.34 28.06 -10.23
C TYR A 306 -35.77 27.84 -10.67
N THR A 307 -36.70 28.42 -9.89
CA THR A 307 -38.12 28.57 -10.25
C THR A 307 -38.50 30.05 -10.32
N LEU A 308 -39.57 30.36 -11.06
CA LEU A 308 -40.11 31.71 -11.23
C LEU A 308 -41.50 31.83 -10.58
N SER A 309 -41.70 32.97 -9.92
CA SER A 309 -43.02 33.45 -9.52
C SER A 309 -43.17 34.94 -9.87
N TYR A 310 -44.39 35.44 -9.87
CA TYR A 310 -44.67 36.78 -10.39
C TYR A 310 -45.56 37.55 -9.43
N GLU A 311 -45.32 38.88 -9.34
CA GLU A 311 -46.17 39.80 -8.60
C GLU A 311 -46.57 40.98 -9.47
N ASN A 312 -47.81 41.44 -9.30
CA ASN A 312 -48.41 42.58 -10.03
C ASN A 312 -48.37 42.39 -11.56
N ASN A 313 -48.38 41.20 -12.07
CA ASN A 313 -48.13 40.86 -13.47
C ASN A 313 -49.40 40.81 -14.32
N VAL A 314 -50.51 41.47 -13.90
CA VAL A 314 -51.77 41.55 -14.65
C VAL A 314 -52.06 42.98 -15.08
N ASN A 315 -51.96 43.96 -14.20
CA ASN A 315 -52.37 45.34 -14.45
C ASN A 315 -51.19 46.20 -14.92
N VAL A 316 -51.53 47.36 -15.58
CA VAL A 316 -50.57 48.38 -15.99
C VAL A 316 -49.77 48.89 -14.78
N GLY A 317 -48.46 49.02 -14.92
CA GLY A 317 -47.50 49.42 -13.92
C GLY A 317 -46.33 48.46 -13.78
N GLN A 318 -45.53 48.65 -12.73
CA GLN A 318 -44.36 47.81 -12.47
C GLN A 318 -44.78 46.44 -11.92
N ALA A 319 -44.33 45.38 -12.59
CA ALA A 319 -44.46 43.98 -12.19
C ALA A 319 -43.08 43.42 -11.82
N THR A 320 -43.08 42.36 -11.00
CA THR A 320 -41.86 41.71 -10.51
C THR A 320 -41.82 40.25 -10.90
N VAL A 321 -40.68 39.81 -11.42
CA VAL A 321 -40.32 38.38 -11.53
C VAL A 321 -39.50 38.03 -10.33
N LYS A 322 -39.98 37.12 -9.48
CA LYS A 322 -39.26 36.56 -8.36
C LYS A 322 -38.63 35.24 -8.76
N VAL A 323 -37.38 35.05 -8.35
CA VAL A 323 -36.58 33.86 -8.62
C VAL A 323 -36.23 33.21 -7.29
N THR A 324 -36.55 31.93 -7.15
CA THR A 324 -36.09 31.11 -6.03
C THR A 324 -35.14 30.08 -6.59
N PHE A 325 -33.88 30.10 -6.12
CA PHE A 325 -32.83 29.15 -6.54
C PHE A 325 -33.04 27.80 -5.88
N ILE A 326 -32.77 26.73 -6.62
CA ILE A 326 -33.01 25.35 -6.21
C ILE A 326 -31.85 24.45 -6.68
N GLY A 327 -31.85 23.17 -6.23
CA GLY A 327 -30.87 22.18 -6.65
C GLY A 327 -29.48 22.48 -6.12
N ASN A 328 -28.54 22.77 -6.97
CA ASN A 328 -27.17 23.12 -6.61
C ASN A 328 -27.03 24.56 -6.07
N TYR A 329 -28.10 25.31 -6.10
CA TYR A 329 -28.15 26.69 -5.62
C TYR A 329 -29.25 26.86 -4.57
N SER A 330 -29.17 27.95 -3.83
CA SER A 330 -30.21 28.39 -2.88
C SER A 330 -30.27 29.90 -2.80
N GLY A 331 -31.30 30.44 -2.14
CA GLY A 331 -31.53 31.87 -2.02
C GLY A 331 -32.51 32.40 -3.03
N ASP A 332 -32.63 33.71 -3.10
CA ASP A 332 -33.66 34.42 -3.90
C ASP A 332 -33.06 35.65 -4.59
N ALA A 333 -33.67 36.02 -5.71
CA ALA A 333 -33.41 37.25 -6.41
C ALA A 333 -34.70 37.75 -7.12
N SER A 334 -34.69 38.96 -7.66
CA SER A 334 -35.85 39.47 -8.42
C SER A 334 -35.42 40.45 -9.48
N THR A 335 -36.25 40.60 -10.51
CA THR A 335 -36.13 41.64 -11.48
C THR A 335 -37.50 42.20 -11.81
N ALA A 336 -37.55 43.46 -12.24
CA ALA A 336 -38.80 44.15 -12.56
C ALA A 336 -39.01 44.28 -14.08
N PHE A 337 -40.23 44.40 -14.48
CA PHE A 337 -40.61 44.79 -15.83
C PHE A 337 -41.85 45.70 -15.79
N GLU A 338 -42.08 46.48 -16.85
CA GLU A 338 -43.19 47.41 -16.96
C GLU A 338 -44.28 46.79 -17.82
N ILE A 339 -45.55 46.88 -17.34
CA ILE A 339 -46.76 46.62 -18.13
C ILE A 339 -47.31 47.96 -18.56
N ILE A 340 -47.25 48.24 -19.86
CA ILE A 340 -47.76 49.50 -20.46
C ILE A 340 -49.18 49.30 -20.94
N SER A 341 -49.93 50.45 -21.05
CA SER A 341 -51.29 50.47 -21.55
C SER A 341 -51.37 49.88 -22.95
N ARG A 342 -52.42 49.13 -23.22
CA ARG A 342 -52.81 48.79 -24.58
C ARG A 342 -53.44 50.01 -25.23
N VAL A 343 -52.90 50.41 -26.36
CA VAL A 343 -53.50 51.46 -27.15
C VAL A 343 -54.63 50.87 -27.98
N ILE A 344 -55.85 51.43 -27.83
CA ILE A 344 -57.04 51.10 -28.63
C ILE A 344 -57.14 52.09 -29.76
N THR A 345 -57.20 51.65 -31.00
CA THR A 345 -57.37 52.44 -32.21
C THR A 345 -58.71 52.10 -32.87
N ASP A 346 -59.14 52.93 -33.77
CA ASP A 346 -60.42 52.74 -34.53
C ASP A 346 -60.40 51.41 -35.33
N ASP A 347 -59.22 50.87 -35.65
CA ASP A 347 -59.04 49.62 -36.40
C ASP A 347 -58.97 48.38 -35.46
N ASP A 348 -59.12 48.56 -34.16
CA ASP A 348 -59.02 47.45 -33.19
C ASP A 348 -60.29 46.62 -33.21
N THR A 349 -60.25 45.51 -33.97
CA THR A 349 -61.37 44.59 -34.15
C THR A 349 -61.78 43.81 -32.94
N THR A 350 -60.91 43.83 -31.89
CA THR A 350 -61.17 43.13 -30.59
C THR A 350 -62.01 43.98 -29.64
N ILE A 351 -62.15 45.27 -29.92
CA ILE A 351 -63.03 46.19 -29.20
C ILE A 351 -64.30 46.34 -29.98
N VAL A 352 -65.39 45.83 -29.45
CA VAL A 352 -66.73 45.94 -30.10
C VAL A 352 -67.57 46.98 -29.37
N VAL A 353 -68.03 47.99 -30.11
CA VAL A 353 -68.99 48.97 -29.62
C VAL A 353 -70.35 48.56 -30.10
N SER A 354 -71.33 48.37 -29.21
CA SER A 354 -72.70 48.01 -29.61
C SER A 354 -73.33 49.13 -30.40
N PRO A 355 -74.13 48.81 -31.43
CA PRO A 355 -74.87 49.81 -32.15
C PRO A 355 -75.80 50.66 -31.25
N ILE A 356 -75.82 51.92 -31.43
CA ILE A 356 -76.79 52.82 -30.77
C ILE A 356 -78.13 52.77 -31.52
N ALA A 357 -79.18 52.30 -30.86
CA ALA A 357 -80.52 52.28 -31.41
C ALA A 357 -81.01 53.68 -31.70
N ASP A 358 -81.90 53.85 -32.71
CA ASP A 358 -82.51 55.11 -33.04
C ASP A 358 -83.16 55.76 -31.81
N GLN A 359 -82.88 57.03 -31.65
CA GLN A 359 -83.40 57.80 -30.51
C GLN A 359 -84.53 58.72 -30.95
N THR A 360 -85.61 58.83 -30.18
CA THR A 360 -86.68 59.74 -30.43
C THR A 360 -86.32 61.13 -29.93
N TYR A 361 -86.60 62.19 -30.77
CA TYR A 361 -86.36 63.59 -30.39
C TYR A 361 -87.16 63.97 -29.16
N THR A 362 -86.49 64.45 -28.12
CA THR A 362 -87.08 64.76 -26.79
C THR A 362 -87.08 66.28 -26.50
N GLY A 363 -86.55 67.18 -27.40
CA GLY A 363 -86.33 68.58 -27.12
C GLY A 363 -85.21 68.86 -26.09
N LYS A 364 -84.45 67.77 -25.62
CA LYS A 364 -83.30 67.82 -24.70
C LYS A 364 -82.13 67.02 -25.28
N GLU A 365 -80.97 67.21 -24.68
CA GLU A 365 -79.76 66.43 -25.02
C GLU A 365 -80.05 64.95 -24.83
N ILE A 366 -79.73 64.13 -25.83
CA ILE A 366 -79.84 62.67 -25.79
C ILE A 366 -78.42 62.12 -25.66
N LYS A 367 -78.18 61.27 -24.58
CA LYS A 367 -76.88 60.67 -24.24
C LYS A 367 -77.03 59.17 -24.22
N PRO A 368 -77.00 58.48 -25.37
CA PRO A 368 -77.03 57.04 -25.39
C PRO A 368 -75.67 56.46 -24.82
N GLU A 369 -75.78 55.38 -24.12
CA GLU A 369 -74.62 54.66 -23.55
C GLU A 369 -74.41 53.32 -24.32
N PRO A 370 -73.52 53.28 -25.29
CA PRO A 370 -73.22 52.05 -25.98
C PRO A 370 -72.42 51.09 -25.02
N VAL A 371 -72.65 49.77 -25.16
CA VAL A 371 -71.83 48.79 -24.49
C VAL A 371 -70.55 48.64 -25.28
N ILE A 372 -69.42 48.78 -24.59
CA ILE A 372 -68.07 48.54 -25.17
C ILE A 372 -67.56 47.20 -24.58
N THR A 373 -67.22 46.25 -25.43
CA THR A 373 -66.76 44.90 -25.05
C THR A 373 -65.38 44.68 -25.65
N ASP A 374 -64.46 44.24 -24.80
CA ASP A 374 -63.18 43.65 -25.21
C ASP A 374 -63.37 42.15 -25.40
N THR A 375 -63.25 41.60 -26.57
CA THR A 375 -63.45 40.19 -26.91
C THR A 375 -62.26 39.31 -26.58
N THR A 376 -61.15 39.88 -26.13
CA THR A 376 -59.93 39.14 -25.78
C THR A 376 -59.86 38.73 -24.29
N ARG A 377 -60.86 39.18 -23.50
CA ARG A 377 -60.93 38.88 -22.06
C ARG A 377 -61.86 37.75 -21.73
#